data_a73ff1fe23de65fa3cf781a14ef2d873
#
_entry.id   a73ff1fe23de65fa3cf781a14ef2d873
#
_cell.length_a   1.000
_cell.length_b   1.000
_cell.length_c   1.000
_cell.angle_alpha   90.00
_cell.angle_beta   90.00
_cell.angle_gamma   90.00
#
_symmetry.space_group_name_H-M   'P 1'
#
loop_
_entity.id
_entity.type
_entity.pdbx_description
1 polymer ?
#
loop_
_entity_poly.entity_id
_entity_poly.type
_entity_poly.pdbx_seq_one_letter_code
_entity_poly.pdbx_strand_id
1 'polypeptide(L)'
;MLNISAARRQRAPVRELNMAPLIDMVFILLIFFLVTTSFVKETGIDVQRPTAATAVGDARTAILIAVDADNRIFYDHREIDIRAVRANVERALAENPEGAVVVVADKDSATGTAIQVMDGCRMAGADNVSLAASLPEEQ
;
A
#
# COMPACT_ATOMS: atom_id res chain seq x y z
N MET A 1 -70.04 46.04 33.04
CA MET A 1 -69.64 44.64 32.94
C MET A 1 -68.48 44.53 31.98
N LEU A 2 -67.31 44.41 32.54
CA LEU A 2 -66.09 44.25 31.76
C LEU A 2 -65.89 42.77 31.48
N ASN A 3 -66.18 42.37 30.25
CA ASN A 3 -65.94 41.02 29.80
C ASN A 3 -64.44 40.95 29.42
N ILE A 4 -63.60 40.60 30.40
CA ILE A 4 -62.21 40.34 30.16
C ILE A 4 -62.15 38.97 29.54
N SER A 5 -62.31 38.93 28.21
CA SER A 5 -61.90 37.76 27.46
C SER A 5 -60.39 37.60 27.65
N ALA A 6 -60.05 36.79 28.64
CA ALA A 6 -58.67 36.38 28.80
C ALA A 6 -58.22 35.79 27.50
N ALA A 7 -57.48 36.56 26.76
CA ALA A 7 -56.77 36.08 25.62
C ALA A 7 -55.82 34.96 26.13
N ARG A 8 -56.35 33.75 26.10
CA ARG A 8 -55.55 32.56 26.34
C ARG A 8 -54.51 32.58 25.28
N ARG A 9 -53.38 33.14 25.61
CA ARG A 9 -52.19 32.99 24.78
C ARG A 9 -51.99 31.49 24.62
N GLN A 10 -52.42 30.98 23.48
CA GLN A 10 -52.05 29.65 23.07
C GLN A 10 -50.54 29.71 22.95
N ARG A 11 -49.88 29.22 23.99
CA ARG A 11 -48.47 28.89 23.90
C ARG A 11 -48.38 27.89 22.76
N ALA A 12 -47.83 28.37 21.64
CA ALA A 12 -47.46 27.47 20.58
C ALA A 12 -46.67 26.31 21.18
N PRO A 13 -47.02 25.06 20.88
CA PRO A 13 -46.30 23.92 21.44
C PRO A 13 -44.83 24.12 21.09
N VAL A 14 -44.01 24.22 22.11
CA VAL A 14 -42.58 24.17 21.93
C VAL A 14 -42.33 22.86 21.21
N ARG A 15 -42.00 22.94 19.92
CA ARG A 15 -41.58 21.77 19.18
C ARG A 15 -40.29 21.29 19.84
N GLU A 16 -40.43 20.33 20.72
CA GLU A 16 -39.29 19.61 21.24
C GLU A 16 -38.61 18.98 20.04
N LEU A 17 -37.38 19.45 19.76
CA LEU A 17 -36.57 18.88 18.73
C LEU A 17 -36.26 17.45 19.16
N ASN A 18 -36.88 16.48 18.50
CA ASN A 18 -36.56 15.09 18.77
C ASN A 18 -35.18 14.79 18.21
N MET A 19 -34.22 14.62 19.11
CA MET A 19 -32.81 14.37 18.74
C MET A 19 -32.55 12.91 18.38
N ALA A 20 -33.51 12.01 18.62
CA ALA A 20 -33.35 10.59 18.38
C ALA A 20 -33.00 10.25 16.92
N PRO A 21 -33.67 10.82 15.89
CA PRO A 21 -33.28 10.58 14.50
C PRO A 21 -31.89 11.10 14.17
N LEU A 22 -31.47 12.19 14.78
CA LEU A 22 -30.12 12.76 14.56
C LEU A 22 -29.04 11.83 15.12
N ILE A 23 -29.24 11.32 16.32
CA ILE A 23 -28.34 10.37 16.96
C ILE A 23 -28.25 9.07 16.13
N ASP A 24 -29.37 8.59 15.61
CA ASP A 24 -29.40 7.40 14.75
C ASP A 24 -28.56 7.60 13.47
N MET A 25 -28.70 8.75 12.82
CA MET A 25 -27.87 9.07 11.64
C MET A 25 -26.38 9.12 11.98
N VAL A 26 -26.01 9.68 13.12
CA VAL A 26 -24.62 9.72 13.57
C VAL A 26 -24.09 8.31 13.86
N PHE A 27 -24.91 7.45 14.49
CA PHE A 27 -24.53 6.06 14.71
C PHE A 27 -24.35 5.27 13.42
N ILE A 28 -25.23 5.42 12.46
CA ILE A 28 -25.11 4.78 11.15
C ILE A 28 -23.85 5.25 10.44
N LEU A 29 -23.57 6.55 10.48
CA LEU A 29 -22.35 7.12 9.92
C LEU A 29 -21.09 6.55 10.60
N LEU A 30 -21.11 6.44 11.93
CA LEU A 30 -20.03 5.88 12.71
C LEU A 30 -19.76 4.41 12.34
N ILE A 31 -20.82 3.61 12.26
CA ILE A 31 -20.74 2.19 11.87
C ILE A 31 -20.21 2.09 10.43
N PHE A 32 -20.68 2.94 9.53
CA PHE A 32 -20.21 2.99 8.16
C PHE A 32 -18.70 3.26 8.11
N PHE A 33 -18.21 4.25 8.84
CA PHE A 33 -16.78 4.52 8.94
C PHE A 33 -16.02 3.34 9.55
N LEU A 34 -16.56 2.71 10.59
CA LEU A 34 -15.92 1.58 11.24
C LEU A 34 -15.80 0.37 10.30
N VAL A 35 -16.82 0.09 9.49
CA VAL A 35 -16.84 -1.03 8.54
C VAL A 35 -15.98 -0.72 7.30
N THR A 36 -15.99 0.53 6.84
CA THR A 36 -15.18 0.95 5.69
C THR A 36 -13.72 1.21 6.03
N THR A 37 -13.41 1.40 7.32
CA THR A 37 -12.01 1.38 7.76
C THR A 37 -11.52 -0.05 7.63
N SER A 38 -11.06 -0.39 6.44
CA SER A 38 -10.31 -1.61 6.22
C SER A 38 -9.13 -1.58 7.17
N PHE A 39 -9.14 -2.45 8.16
CA PHE A 39 -7.93 -2.71 8.92
C PHE A 39 -6.92 -3.32 7.94
N VAL A 40 -6.19 -2.47 7.24
CA VAL A 40 -4.93 -2.88 6.68
C VAL A 40 -4.12 -3.28 7.90
N LYS A 41 -4.05 -4.58 8.15
CA LYS A 41 -3.14 -5.14 9.13
C LYS A 41 -1.76 -4.80 8.62
N GLU A 42 -1.30 -3.61 8.97
CA GLU A 42 0.10 -3.30 8.88
C GLU A 42 0.76 -4.28 9.86
N THR A 43 1.28 -5.35 9.31
CA THR A 43 2.23 -6.19 10.02
C THR A 43 3.32 -5.23 10.48
N GLY A 44 3.32 -4.94 11.78
CA GLY A 44 4.10 -3.88 12.44
C GLY A 44 5.61 -4.08 12.37
N ILE A 45 6.12 -4.13 11.16
CA ILE A 45 7.49 -3.81 10.85
C ILE A 45 7.37 -2.46 10.16
N ASP A 46 7.73 -1.42 10.89
CA ASP A 46 8.00 -0.11 10.33
C ASP A 46 9.21 -0.26 9.39
N VAL A 47 8.92 -0.84 8.23
CA VAL A 47 9.85 -0.75 7.13
C VAL A 47 9.78 0.70 6.71
N GLN A 48 10.74 1.49 7.16
CA GLN A 48 10.99 2.79 6.58
C GLN A 48 11.00 2.55 5.06
N ARG A 49 9.87 2.85 4.44
CA ARG A 49 9.83 3.00 2.99
C ARG A 49 10.86 4.09 2.71
N PRO A 50 11.99 3.77 2.08
CA PRO A 50 12.73 4.84 1.45
C PRO A 50 11.69 5.47 0.55
N THR A 51 11.39 6.71 0.84
CA THR A 51 10.39 7.48 0.11
C THR A 51 10.74 7.33 -1.38
N ALA A 52 9.93 6.56 -2.08
CA ALA A 52 10.06 6.37 -3.52
C ALA A 52 9.90 7.69 -4.31
N ALA A 53 9.80 8.81 -3.59
CA ALA A 53 9.84 10.14 -4.15
C ALA A 53 11.20 10.49 -4.77
N THR A 54 12.30 9.85 -4.36
CA THR A 54 13.60 10.01 -4.99
C THR A 54 13.87 8.98 -6.09
N ALA A 55 13.10 7.90 -6.15
CA ALA A 55 13.25 6.88 -7.20
C ALA A 55 12.56 7.24 -8.52
N VAL A 56 11.75 8.29 -8.55
CA VAL A 56 11.10 8.75 -9.80
C VAL A 56 12.09 9.39 -10.78
N GLY A 57 13.26 9.80 -10.30
CA GLY A 57 14.31 10.35 -11.16
C GLY A 57 15.06 9.32 -11.98
N ASP A 58 15.18 8.08 -11.52
CA ASP A 58 16.11 7.10 -12.08
C ASP A 58 15.47 5.73 -12.40
N ALA A 59 14.16 5.68 -12.60
CA ALA A 59 13.48 4.44 -13.02
C ALA A 59 14.03 3.87 -14.35
N ARG A 60 14.77 4.68 -15.11
CA ARG A 60 15.45 4.26 -16.35
C ARG A 60 16.77 3.53 -16.11
N THR A 61 17.32 3.64 -14.92
CA THR A 61 18.63 3.08 -14.55
C THR A 61 18.52 1.96 -13.52
N ALA A 62 17.33 1.68 -13.01
CA ALA A 62 17.12 0.60 -12.05
C ALA A 62 17.13 -0.76 -12.74
N ILE A 63 17.88 -1.69 -12.17
CA ILE A 63 17.91 -3.09 -12.58
C ILE A 63 16.73 -3.78 -11.90
N LEU A 64 15.72 -4.17 -12.67
CA LEU A 64 14.50 -4.82 -12.16
C LEU A 64 14.61 -6.32 -12.31
N ILE A 65 14.37 -7.03 -11.19
CA ILE A 65 14.22 -8.48 -11.18
C ILE A 65 12.86 -8.80 -10.58
N ALA A 66 12.05 -9.55 -11.29
CA ALA A 66 10.72 -9.95 -10.82
C ALA A 66 10.70 -11.40 -10.38
N VAL A 67 9.96 -11.69 -9.31
CA VAL A 67 9.64 -13.05 -8.83
C VAL A 67 8.13 -13.20 -8.84
N ASP A 68 7.63 -14.14 -9.61
CA ASP A 68 6.20 -14.39 -9.70
C ASP A 68 5.66 -15.31 -8.58
N ALA A 69 4.35 -15.52 -8.56
CA ALA A 69 3.69 -16.38 -7.58
C ALA A 69 4.16 -17.84 -7.63
N ASP A 70 4.68 -18.30 -8.76
CA ASP A 70 5.21 -19.64 -8.95
C ASP A 70 6.72 -19.74 -8.65
N ASN A 71 7.30 -18.68 -8.09
CA ASN A 71 8.73 -18.55 -7.76
C ASN A 71 9.66 -18.58 -8.99
N ARG A 72 9.13 -18.21 -10.15
CA ARG A 72 9.94 -18.00 -11.35
C ARG A 72 10.54 -16.61 -11.32
N ILE A 73 11.77 -16.52 -11.78
CA ILE A 73 12.56 -15.28 -11.74
C ILE A 73 12.65 -14.74 -13.16
N PHE A 74 12.34 -13.46 -13.31
CA PHE A 74 12.37 -12.76 -14.58
C PHE A 74 13.34 -11.59 -14.53
N TYR A 75 14.16 -11.49 -15.55
CA TYR A 75 15.02 -10.35 -15.82
C TYR A 75 14.86 -9.94 -17.29
N ASP A 76 14.62 -8.66 -17.53
CA ASP A 76 14.38 -8.11 -18.87
C ASP A 76 13.33 -8.91 -19.66
N HIS A 77 12.20 -9.21 -19.01
CA HIS A 77 11.05 -10.00 -19.55
C HIS A 77 11.40 -11.44 -19.96
N ARG A 78 12.53 -11.96 -19.51
CA ARG A 78 12.95 -13.35 -19.73
C ARG A 78 13.04 -14.10 -18.43
N GLU A 79 12.50 -15.32 -18.43
CA GLU A 79 12.70 -16.21 -17.30
C GLU A 79 14.17 -16.63 -17.20
N ILE A 80 14.73 -16.51 -16.01
CA ILE A 80 16.10 -16.91 -15.69
C ILE A 80 16.14 -17.84 -14.50
N ASP A 81 17.17 -18.67 -14.43
CA ASP A 81 17.45 -19.50 -13.27
C ASP A 81 18.05 -18.66 -12.12
N ILE A 82 17.81 -19.08 -10.89
CA ILE A 82 18.38 -18.44 -9.70
C ILE A 82 19.90 -18.31 -9.78
N ARG A 83 20.58 -19.26 -10.40
CA ARG A 83 22.03 -19.24 -10.60
C ARG A 83 22.48 -18.19 -11.61
N ALA A 84 21.60 -17.83 -12.53
CA ALA A 84 21.88 -16.83 -13.55
C ALA A 84 21.67 -15.39 -13.04
N VAL A 85 21.00 -15.21 -11.90
CA VAL A 85 20.75 -13.87 -11.31
C VAL A 85 22.08 -13.12 -11.12
N ARG A 86 23.05 -13.73 -10.48
CA ARG A 86 24.35 -13.11 -10.24
C ARG A 86 25.02 -12.65 -11.53
N ALA A 87 25.12 -13.51 -12.54
CA ALA A 87 25.77 -13.18 -13.80
C ALA A 87 25.06 -12.06 -14.56
N ASN A 88 23.72 -12.06 -14.56
CA ASN A 88 22.93 -11.01 -15.20
C ASN A 88 23.08 -9.67 -14.48
N VAL A 89 23.07 -9.66 -13.16
CA VAL A 89 23.27 -8.44 -12.36
C VAL A 89 24.69 -7.92 -12.49
N GLU A 90 25.71 -8.78 -12.49
CA GLU A 90 27.11 -8.38 -12.75
C GLU A 90 27.24 -7.68 -14.10
N ARG A 91 26.60 -8.20 -15.14
CA ARG A 91 26.60 -7.60 -16.46
C ARG A 91 25.91 -6.24 -16.47
N ALA A 92 24.74 -6.15 -15.83
CA ALA A 92 23.99 -4.90 -15.73
C ALA A 92 24.74 -3.83 -14.94
N LEU A 93 25.43 -4.20 -13.86
CA LEU A 93 26.26 -3.31 -13.06
C LEU A 93 27.54 -2.88 -13.80
N ALA A 94 28.07 -3.71 -14.70
CA ALA A 94 29.18 -3.33 -15.55
C ALA A 94 28.82 -2.19 -16.52
N GLU A 95 27.56 -2.18 -16.99
CA GLU A 95 27.02 -1.10 -17.83
C GLU A 95 26.65 0.13 -17.01
N ASN A 96 26.16 -0.07 -15.77
CA ASN A 96 25.76 0.98 -14.86
C ASN A 96 26.21 0.68 -13.42
N PRO A 97 27.44 1.07 -13.04
CA PRO A 97 28.01 0.74 -11.73
C PRO A 97 27.22 1.28 -10.53
N GLU A 98 26.47 2.35 -10.71
CA GLU A 98 25.67 2.99 -9.67
C GLU A 98 24.18 2.58 -9.73
N GLY A 99 23.83 1.62 -10.58
CA GLY A 99 22.48 1.14 -10.76
C GLY A 99 21.92 0.51 -9.46
N ALA A 100 20.76 0.97 -9.03
CA ALA A 100 20.03 0.34 -7.95
C ALA A 100 19.35 -0.93 -8.46
N VAL A 101 19.39 -2.00 -7.68
CA VAL A 101 18.67 -3.24 -7.97
C VAL A 101 17.38 -3.27 -7.18
N VAL A 102 16.28 -3.47 -7.87
CA VAL A 102 14.95 -3.62 -7.26
C VAL A 102 14.42 -5.02 -7.55
N VAL A 103 14.22 -5.80 -6.52
CA VAL A 103 13.56 -7.10 -6.60
C VAL A 103 12.07 -6.90 -6.34
N VAL A 104 11.26 -7.15 -7.36
CA VAL A 104 9.80 -7.08 -7.26
C VAL A 104 9.28 -8.49 -7.03
N ALA A 105 8.76 -8.77 -5.85
CA ALA A 105 8.22 -10.08 -5.50
C ALA A 105 6.69 -10.04 -5.48
N ASP A 106 6.06 -11.04 -6.08
CA ASP A 106 4.62 -11.24 -5.95
C ASP A 106 4.28 -11.56 -4.49
N LYS A 107 3.10 -11.13 -4.05
CA LYS A 107 2.61 -11.39 -2.68
C LYS A 107 2.55 -12.88 -2.34
N ASP A 108 2.29 -13.72 -3.33
CA ASP A 108 2.17 -15.17 -3.18
C ASP A 108 3.49 -15.90 -3.43
N SER A 109 4.56 -15.18 -3.79
CA SER A 109 5.89 -15.75 -3.94
C SER A 109 6.47 -16.16 -2.60
N ALA A 110 7.34 -17.20 -2.62
CA ALA A 110 8.04 -17.62 -1.41
C ALA A 110 9.06 -16.57 -0.99
N THR A 111 8.99 -16.12 0.26
CA THR A 111 9.96 -15.18 0.85
C THR A 111 11.40 -15.69 0.70
N GLY A 112 11.61 -16.99 0.84
CA GLY A 112 12.92 -17.61 0.66
C GLY A 112 13.50 -17.39 -0.73
N THR A 113 12.70 -17.47 -1.78
CA THR A 113 13.12 -17.21 -3.16
C THR A 113 13.52 -15.75 -3.34
N ALA A 114 12.72 -14.81 -2.83
CA ALA A 114 13.02 -13.39 -2.88
C ALA A 114 14.36 -13.07 -2.17
N ILE A 115 14.61 -13.66 -1.02
CA ILE A 115 15.85 -13.50 -0.26
C ILE A 115 17.04 -14.07 -1.04
N GLN A 116 16.90 -15.23 -1.65
CA GLN A 116 17.98 -15.83 -2.47
C GLN A 116 18.32 -14.94 -3.67
N VAL A 117 17.32 -14.34 -4.31
CA VAL A 117 17.53 -13.40 -5.41
C VAL A 117 18.28 -12.16 -4.90
N MET A 118 17.88 -11.60 -3.77
CA MET A 118 18.57 -10.46 -3.16
C MET A 118 20.03 -10.78 -2.82
N ASP A 119 20.29 -11.95 -2.27
CA ASP A 119 21.65 -12.40 -1.96
C ASP A 119 22.48 -12.55 -3.24
N GLY A 120 21.91 -13.11 -4.30
CA GLY A 120 22.55 -13.17 -5.61
C GLY A 120 22.93 -11.81 -6.16
N CYS A 121 22.06 -10.81 -5.99
CA CYS A 121 22.33 -9.43 -6.38
C CYS A 121 23.48 -8.81 -5.58
N ARG A 122 23.52 -9.04 -4.27
CA ARG A 122 24.60 -8.56 -3.40
C ARG A 122 25.93 -9.23 -3.74
N MET A 123 25.92 -10.52 -4.01
CA MET A 123 27.11 -11.25 -4.46
C MET A 123 27.63 -10.75 -5.81
N ALA A 124 26.76 -10.21 -6.65
CA ALA A 124 27.13 -9.58 -7.91
C ALA A 124 27.80 -8.21 -7.74
N GLY A 125 27.80 -7.66 -6.54
CA GLY A 125 28.39 -6.36 -6.22
C GLY A 125 27.39 -5.20 -6.16
N ALA A 126 26.08 -5.48 -6.07
CA ALA A 126 25.08 -4.45 -5.90
C ALA A 126 25.11 -3.90 -4.47
N ASP A 127 25.40 -2.60 -4.33
CA ASP A 127 25.39 -1.92 -3.05
C ASP A 127 23.98 -1.59 -2.57
N ASN A 128 23.08 -1.26 -3.50
CA ASN A 128 21.71 -0.90 -3.22
C ASN A 128 20.75 -1.95 -3.79
N VAL A 129 20.30 -2.84 -2.92
CA VAL A 129 19.28 -3.85 -3.27
C VAL A 129 18.04 -3.60 -2.41
N SER A 130 16.92 -3.37 -3.04
CA SER A 130 15.63 -3.16 -2.39
C SER A 130 14.63 -4.21 -2.82
N LEU A 131 13.71 -4.54 -1.91
CA LEU A 131 12.59 -5.44 -2.17
C LEU A 131 11.30 -4.60 -2.27
N ALA A 132 10.59 -4.74 -3.38
CA ALA A 132 9.27 -4.20 -3.57
C ALA A 132 8.26 -5.35 -3.68
N ALA A 133 7.17 -5.26 -2.93
CA ALA A 133 6.05 -6.16 -3.15
C ALA A 133 5.17 -5.59 -4.26
N SER A 134 4.85 -6.39 -5.27
CA SER A 134 3.83 -6.01 -6.24
C SER A 134 2.47 -6.05 -5.57
N LEU A 135 1.78 -4.93 -5.58
CA LEU A 135 0.35 -4.92 -5.29
C LEU A 135 -0.35 -5.59 -6.48
N PRO A 136 -1.42 -6.38 -6.23
CA PRO A 136 -2.23 -6.88 -7.33
C PRO A 136 -2.73 -5.67 -8.12
N GLU A 137 -2.43 -5.62 -9.41
CA GLU A 137 -3.06 -4.65 -10.29
C GLU A 137 -4.57 -4.89 -10.23
N GLU A 138 -5.30 -3.90 -9.77
CA GLU A 138 -6.75 -3.89 -9.94
C GLU A 138 -7.05 -3.86 -11.44
N GLN A 139 -7.58 -4.98 -11.91
CA GLN A 139 -8.18 -5.05 -13.25
C GLN A 139 -9.57 -4.42 -13.20
#